data_6737fa417f203495ee2cc2c7768d1fd3
#
_entry.id   6737fa417f203495ee2cc2c7768d1fd3
#
_cell.length_a   1.000
_cell.length_b   1.000
_cell.length_c   1.000
_cell.angle_alpha   90.00
_cell.angle_beta   90.00
_cell.angle_gamma   90.00
#
_symmetry.space_group_name_H-M   'P 1'
#
loop_
_entity.id
_entity.type
_entity.pdbx_description
1 polymer ?
#
loop_
_entity_poly.entity_id
_entity_poly.type
_entity_poly.pdbx_seq_one_letter_code
_entity_poly.pdbx_strand_id
1 'polypeptide(L)'
;MEETYLPAFEKTVKSGVAGVMGAYNRVNGEPACANTFLMDKLEEWGFDGHFVSDCWAIRDFHTNHGVTKTAPESAALALKKGCDLNCGNTYLHLLAAYGEKLITDKDLRKSCVKLMRTRIRLGMFDKSTEYDGLDYDIVSCDEHKKFALECSERSMVLLKNNGILPLDGSKYKTI
;
A
#
# COMPACT_ATOMS: atom_id res chain seq x y z
N MET A 1 7.49 -8.01 17.53
CA MET A 1 6.68 -7.02 16.81
C MET A 1 7.08 -5.61 17.25
N GLU A 2 6.89 -5.26 18.53
CA GLU A 2 7.04 -3.90 19.09
C GLU A 2 8.43 -3.28 18.92
N GLU A 3 9.49 -4.08 18.98
CA GLU A 3 10.87 -3.56 18.92
C GLU A 3 11.49 -3.57 17.54
N THR A 4 10.99 -4.40 16.63
CA THR A 4 11.65 -4.65 15.33
C THR A 4 10.83 -4.16 14.14
N TYR A 5 9.52 -4.47 14.11
CA TYR A 5 8.69 -4.18 12.94
C TYR A 5 7.85 -2.91 13.10
N LEU A 6 7.17 -2.76 14.22
CA LEU A 6 6.23 -1.66 14.44
C LEU A 6 6.86 -0.27 14.53
N PRO A 7 8.09 -0.06 15.04
CA PRO A 7 8.65 1.29 15.13
C PRO A 7 8.76 2.04 13.81
N ALA A 8 9.02 1.33 12.69
CA ALA A 8 9.08 1.95 11.37
C ALA A 8 7.69 2.42 10.91
N PHE A 9 6.64 1.63 11.16
CA PHE A 9 5.26 2.00 10.85
C PHE A 9 4.76 3.14 11.74
N GLU A 10 5.03 3.09 13.02
CA GLU A 10 4.70 4.17 13.97
C GLU A 10 5.29 5.51 13.52
N LYS A 11 6.56 5.51 13.16
CA LYS A 11 7.26 6.71 12.70
C LYS A 11 6.64 7.28 11.42
N THR A 12 6.29 6.44 10.44
CA THR A 12 5.64 6.87 9.20
C THR A 12 4.22 7.38 9.44
N VAL A 13 3.44 6.72 10.30
CA VAL A 13 2.10 7.19 10.69
C VAL A 13 2.17 8.55 11.36
N LYS A 14 3.05 8.72 12.35
CA LYS A 14 3.26 10.00 13.04
C LYS A 14 3.80 11.11 12.12
N SER A 15 4.39 10.76 10.99
CA SER A 15 4.81 11.71 9.94
C SER A 15 3.67 12.08 8.99
N GLY A 16 2.45 11.57 9.18
CA GLY A 16 1.26 11.96 8.40
C GLY A 16 1.04 11.18 7.11
N VAL A 17 1.46 9.90 7.06
CA VAL A 17 1.18 9.05 5.89
C VAL A 17 -0.32 8.94 5.62
N ALA A 18 -0.72 9.09 4.36
CA ALA A 18 -2.13 9.11 3.96
C ALA A 18 -2.76 7.71 3.80
N GLY A 19 -1.95 6.67 3.62
CA GLY A 19 -2.43 5.31 3.43
C GLY A 19 -1.48 4.28 4.04
N VAL A 20 -2.05 3.19 4.53
CA VAL A 20 -1.32 2.02 5.03
C VAL A 20 -1.84 0.78 4.33
N MET A 21 -0.95 -0.12 3.91
CA MET A 21 -1.32 -1.35 3.21
C MET A 21 -1.16 -2.57 4.11
N GLY A 22 -2.19 -3.43 4.11
CA GLY A 22 -2.15 -4.73 4.77
C GLY A 22 -1.54 -5.80 3.87
N ALA A 23 -0.66 -6.61 4.45
CA ALA A 23 0.05 -7.67 3.75
C ALA A 23 -0.80 -8.95 3.57
N TYR A 24 -0.24 -9.94 2.84
CA TYR A 24 -0.90 -11.23 2.59
C TYR A 24 -0.94 -12.16 3.82
N ASN A 25 0.08 -12.08 4.66
CA ASN A 25 0.25 -13.00 5.78
C ASN A 25 -0.78 -12.80 6.89
N ARG A 26 -0.87 -13.80 7.77
CA ARG A 26 -1.54 -13.67 9.06
C ARG A 26 -0.56 -13.15 10.12
N VAL A 27 -1.08 -12.36 11.04
CA VAL A 27 -0.39 -11.89 12.25
C VAL A 27 -1.17 -12.39 13.45
N ASN A 28 -0.55 -13.20 14.29
CA ASN A 28 -1.18 -13.82 15.45
C ASN A 28 -2.49 -14.59 15.12
N GLY A 29 -2.54 -15.23 13.94
CA GLY A 29 -3.70 -15.99 13.49
C GLY A 29 -4.74 -15.23 12.67
N GLU A 30 -4.82 -13.90 12.76
CA GLU A 30 -5.71 -13.07 11.96
C GLU A 30 -5.02 -12.60 10.67
N PRO A 31 -5.74 -12.51 9.53
CA PRO A 31 -5.18 -11.93 8.29
C PRO A 31 -4.75 -10.47 8.53
N ALA A 32 -3.61 -10.05 7.99
CA ALA A 32 -3.11 -8.68 8.19
C ALA A 32 -4.11 -7.59 7.73
N CYS A 33 -4.88 -7.87 6.66
CA CYS A 33 -5.93 -6.97 6.18
C CYS A 33 -7.21 -6.95 7.04
N ALA A 34 -7.29 -7.75 8.12
CA ALA A 34 -8.40 -7.77 9.07
C ALA A 34 -7.90 -8.05 10.50
N ASN A 35 -6.72 -7.56 10.81
CA ASN A 35 -6.03 -7.84 12.07
C ASN A 35 -6.36 -6.80 13.13
N THR A 36 -6.94 -7.23 14.23
CA THR A 36 -7.37 -6.35 15.34
C THR A 36 -6.17 -5.62 15.94
N PHE A 37 -5.10 -6.34 16.28
CA PHE A 37 -3.91 -5.75 16.89
C PHE A 37 -3.26 -4.67 16.02
N LEU A 38 -3.15 -4.90 14.71
CA LEU A 38 -2.57 -3.89 13.80
C LEU A 38 -3.46 -2.66 13.66
N MET A 39 -4.79 -2.84 13.61
CA MET A 39 -5.73 -1.73 13.55
C MET A 39 -5.73 -0.90 14.83
N ASP A 40 -5.66 -1.55 16.00
CA ASP A 40 -5.55 -0.88 17.30
C ASP A 40 -4.26 -0.05 17.36
N LYS A 41 -3.14 -0.55 16.85
CA LYS A 41 -1.88 0.21 16.77
C LYS A 41 -1.99 1.43 15.87
N LEU A 42 -2.63 1.31 14.71
CA LEU A 42 -2.87 2.47 13.84
C LEU A 42 -3.72 3.54 14.54
N GLU A 43 -4.76 3.13 15.27
CA GLU A 43 -5.60 4.04 16.06
C GLU A 43 -4.80 4.70 17.20
N GLU A 44 -4.01 3.92 17.97
CA GLU A 44 -3.12 4.41 19.03
C GLU A 44 -2.14 5.47 18.53
N TRP A 45 -1.61 5.31 17.30
CA TRP A 45 -0.68 6.27 16.69
C TRP A 45 -1.36 7.48 16.05
N GLY A 46 -2.69 7.53 16.06
CA GLY A 46 -3.47 8.63 15.49
C GLY A 46 -3.60 8.60 13.97
N PHE A 47 -3.56 7.41 13.35
CA PHE A 47 -3.74 7.27 11.91
C PHE A 47 -5.13 7.72 11.47
N ASP A 48 -5.19 8.74 10.62
CA ASP A 48 -6.44 9.31 10.10
C ASP A 48 -6.63 9.10 8.58
N GLY A 49 -5.74 8.32 7.96
CA GLY A 49 -5.77 7.96 6.55
C GLY A 49 -6.70 6.78 6.24
N HIS A 50 -6.49 6.16 5.07
CA HIS A 50 -7.20 4.96 4.66
C HIS A 50 -6.29 3.72 4.72
N PHE A 51 -6.90 2.57 4.99
CA PHE A 51 -6.21 1.29 4.95
C PHE A 51 -6.60 0.51 3.69
N VAL A 52 -5.60 0.05 2.93
CA VAL A 52 -5.79 -0.70 1.69
C VAL A 52 -5.27 -2.12 1.83
N SER A 53 -5.91 -3.09 1.20
CA SER A 53 -5.35 -4.44 1.09
C SER A 53 -4.23 -4.50 0.06
N ASP A 54 -3.26 -5.37 0.23
CA ASP A 54 -2.45 -5.81 -0.89
C ASP A 54 -3.33 -6.50 -1.95
N CYS A 55 -2.85 -6.58 -3.18
CA CYS A 55 -3.63 -7.10 -4.29
C CYS A 55 -4.02 -8.57 -4.05
N TRP A 56 -5.33 -8.84 -4.06
CA TRP A 56 -5.92 -10.15 -3.80
C TRP A 56 -5.84 -10.65 -2.35
N ALA A 57 -5.20 -9.95 -1.41
CA ALA A 57 -5.01 -10.40 -0.03
C ALA A 57 -6.33 -10.73 0.70
N ILE A 58 -7.43 -10.00 0.41
CA ILE A 58 -8.74 -10.32 1.02
C ILE A 58 -9.31 -11.64 0.48
N ARG A 59 -9.01 -12.02 -0.76
CA ARG A 59 -9.40 -13.32 -1.31
C ARG A 59 -8.79 -14.47 -0.50
N ASP A 60 -7.58 -14.30 -0.03
CA ASP A 60 -6.88 -15.32 0.74
C ASP A 60 -7.61 -15.72 2.03
N PHE A 61 -8.50 -14.89 2.56
CA PHE A 61 -9.26 -15.21 3.77
C PHE A 61 -10.07 -16.51 3.62
N HIS A 62 -10.69 -16.73 2.46
CA HIS A 62 -11.45 -17.95 2.17
C HIS A 62 -10.69 -18.96 1.33
N THR A 63 -9.70 -18.57 0.50
CA THR A 63 -8.99 -19.52 -0.37
C THR A 63 -7.79 -20.17 0.32
N ASN A 64 -7.06 -19.44 1.15
CA ASN A 64 -5.76 -19.88 1.71
C ASN A 64 -5.75 -19.89 3.24
N HIS A 65 -6.32 -18.87 3.88
CA HIS A 65 -6.29 -18.77 5.35
C HIS A 65 -7.36 -19.61 6.04
N GLY A 66 -8.48 -19.88 5.36
CA GLY A 66 -9.61 -20.64 5.92
C GLY A 66 -10.30 -19.94 7.10
N VAL A 67 -10.18 -18.58 7.19
CA VAL A 67 -10.82 -17.80 8.27
C VAL A 67 -12.26 -17.41 7.94
N THR A 68 -12.64 -17.47 6.67
CA THR A 68 -14.00 -17.30 6.14
C THR A 68 -14.30 -18.44 5.15
N LYS A 69 -15.56 -18.61 4.77
CA LYS A 69 -15.97 -19.66 3.84
C LYS A 69 -16.22 -19.14 2.43
N THR A 70 -16.63 -17.88 2.33
CA THR A 70 -17.10 -17.28 1.07
C THR A 70 -16.47 -15.91 0.82
N ALA A 71 -16.53 -15.47 -0.43
CA ALA A 71 -16.04 -14.13 -0.80
C ALA A 71 -16.86 -13.00 -0.15
N PRO A 72 -18.21 -13.06 -0.04
CA PRO A 72 -18.98 -12.09 0.74
C PRO A 72 -18.57 -12.01 2.21
N GLU A 73 -18.34 -13.14 2.88
CA GLU A 73 -17.84 -13.17 4.27
C GLU A 73 -16.46 -12.52 4.39
N SER A 74 -15.56 -12.77 3.44
CA SER A 74 -14.23 -12.17 3.41
C SER A 74 -14.27 -10.66 3.23
N ALA A 75 -15.10 -10.19 2.29
CA ALA A 75 -15.32 -8.77 2.05
C ALA A 75 -15.90 -8.08 3.30
N ALA A 76 -16.90 -8.71 3.93
CA ALA A 76 -17.52 -8.20 5.15
C ALA A 76 -16.54 -8.13 6.31
N LEU A 77 -15.75 -9.18 6.52
CA LEU A 77 -14.74 -9.22 7.59
C LEU A 77 -13.70 -8.11 7.42
N ALA A 78 -13.12 -7.99 6.23
CA ALA A 78 -12.12 -6.97 5.94
C ALA A 78 -12.68 -5.54 6.14
N LEU A 79 -13.86 -5.25 5.59
CA LEU A 79 -14.51 -3.94 5.74
C LEU A 79 -14.78 -3.59 7.20
N LYS A 80 -15.35 -4.50 7.97
CA LYS A 80 -15.68 -4.29 9.38
C LYS A 80 -14.44 -4.09 10.25
N LYS A 81 -13.35 -4.75 9.90
CA LYS A 81 -12.06 -4.62 10.58
C LYS A 81 -11.26 -3.38 10.15
N GLY A 82 -11.75 -2.61 9.18
CA GLY A 82 -11.18 -1.31 8.83
C GLY A 82 -10.33 -1.30 7.55
N CYS A 83 -10.38 -2.36 6.73
CA CYS A 83 -9.81 -2.32 5.39
C CYS A 83 -10.75 -1.50 4.49
N ASP A 84 -10.36 -0.27 4.18
CA ASP A 84 -11.23 0.70 3.50
C ASP A 84 -11.23 0.50 1.98
N LEU A 85 -10.14 -0.01 1.42
CA LEU A 85 -9.95 -0.20 -0.03
C LEU A 85 -9.41 -1.59 -0.32
N ASN A 86 -9.95 -2.25 -1.33
CA ASN A 86 -9.46 -3.54 -1.82
C ASN A 86 -8.67 -3.37 -3.12
N CYS A 87 -7.41 -3.79 -3.14
CA CYS A 87 -6.69 -4.08 -4.38
C CYS A 87 -7.10 -5.50 -4.84
N GLY A 88 -7.83 -5.60 -5.95
CA GLY A 88 -8.42 -6.85 -6.46
C GLY A 88 -9.94 -6.75 -6.61
N ASN A 89 -10.62 -7.87 -6.62
CA ASN A 89 -12.06 -7.95 -6.92
C ASN A 89 -12.95 -8.45 -5.76
N THR A 90 -12.40 -8.74 -4.58
CA THR A 90 -13.20 -9.31 -3.49
C THR A 90 -14.28 -8.34 -3.01
N TYR A 91 -14.06 -7.02 -3.06
CA TYR A 91 -15.07 -6.02 -2.69
C TYR A 91 -16.22 -5.88 -3.70
N LEU A 92 -16.16 -6.50 -4.88
CA LEU A 92 -17.35 -6.67 -5.74
C LEU A 92 -18.44 -7.49 -5.05
N HIS A 93 -18.08 -8.31 -4.06
CA HIS A 93 -19.02 -9.09 -3.26
C HIS A 93 -19.64 -8.32 -2.08
N LEU A 94 -19.32 -7.03 -1.87
CA LEU A 94 -19.93 -6.23 -0.79
C LEU A 94 -21.43 -6.07 -0.97
N LEU A 95 -21.93 -6.03 -2.22
CA LEU A 95 -23.37 -5.97 -2.47
C LEU A 95 -24.08 -7.25 -1.98
N ALA A 96 -23.48 -8.42 -2.23
CA ALA A 96 -23.98 -9.69 -1.71
C ALA A 96 -23.91 -9.72 -0.18
N ALA A 97 -22.77 -9.33 0.40
CA ALA A 97 -22.60 -9.23 1.85
C ALA A 97 -23.62 -8.30 2.52
N TYR A 98 -24.01 -7.22 1.86
CA TYR A 98 -25.05 -6.32 2.32
C TYR A 98 -26.43 -6.99 2.27
N GLY A 99 -26.77 -7.66 1.18
CA GLY A 99 -28.01 -8.45 1.04
C GLY A 99 -28.14 -9.57 2.09
N GLU A 100 -27.02 -10.21 2.43
CA GLU A 100 -26.91 -11.23 3.48
C GLU A 100 -26.85 -10.64 4.91
N LYS A 101 -26.94 -9.32 5.04
CA LYS A 101 -26.86 -8.59 6.33
C LYS A 101 -25.56 -8.79 7.09
N LEU A 102 -24.47 -9.11 6.40
CA LEU A 102 -23.14 -9.25 6.98
C LEU A 102 -22.50 -7.87 7.27
N ILE A 103 -22.91 -6.83 6.54
CA ILE A 103 -22.48 -5.44 6.73
C ILE A 103 -23.68 -4.50 6.70
N THR A 104 -23.46 -3.27 7.15
CA THR A 104 -24.46 -2.21 7.25
C THR A 104 -24.04 -0.96 6.47
N ASP A 105 -24.98 -0.04 6.23
CA ASP A 105 -24.67 1.30 5.67
C ASP A 105 -23.61 2.03 6.49
N LYS A 106 -23.60 1.85 7.82
CA LYS A 106 -22.62 2.47 8.71
C LYS A 106 -21.21 1.98 8.40
N ASP A 107 -21.04 0.67 8.13
CA ASP A 107 -19.74 0.07 7.80
C ASP A 107 -19.22 0.63 6.47
N LEU A 108 -20.08 0.65 5.44
CA LEU A 108 -19.75 1.23 4.13
C LEU A 108 -19.40 2.72 4.22
N ARG A 109 -20.22 3.49 4.94
CA ARG A 109 -20.02 4.93 5.11
C ARG A 109 -18.69 5.24 5.80
N LYS A 110 -18.31 4.47 6.81
CA LYS A 110 -17.03 4.64 7.53
C LYS A 110 -15.84 4.61 6.57
N SER A 111 -15.76 3.61 5.71
CA SER A 111 -14.68 3.45 4.73
C SER A 111 -14.76 4.50 3.62
N CYS A 112 -15.96 4.76 3.08
CA CYS A 112 -16.15 5.81 2.07
C CYS A 112 -15.67 7.18 2.54
N VAL A 113 -15.94 7.55 3.79
CA VAL A 113 -15.50 8.85 4.36
C VAL A 113 -13.99 8.96 4.34
N LYS A 114 -13.27 7.92 4.74
CA LYS A 114 -11.79 7.92 4.74
C LYS A 114 -11.23 8.04 3.32
N LEU A 115 -11.77 7.28 2.37
CA LEU A 115 -11.35 7.34 0.97
C LEU A 115 -11.65 8.70 0.33
N MET A 116 -12.84 9.27 0.58
CA MET A 116 -13.19 10.60 0.07
C MET A 116 -12.33 11.70 0.68
N ARG A 117 -11.99 11.60 1.96
CA ARG A 117 -11.06 12.53 2.63
C ARG A 117 -9.70 12.57 1.91
N THR A 118 -9.14 11.41 1.57
CA THR A 118 -7.88 11.35 0.82
C THR A 118 -8.02 11.99 -0.56
N ARG A 119 -9.10 11.72 -1.29
CA ARG A 119 -9.36 12.33 -2.60
C ARG A 119 -9.52 13.84 -2.55
N ILE A 120 -10.22 14.35 -1.51
CA ILE A 120 -10.36 15.79 -1.28
C ILE A 120 -9.00 16.43 -1.00
N ARG A 121 -8.19 15.81 -0.14
CA ARG A 121 -6.84 16.30 0.16
C ARG A 121 -5.90 16.33 -1.05
N LEU A 122 -6.13 15.45 -2.02
CA LEU A 122 -5.41 15.42 -3.30
C LEU A 122 -5.93 16.42 -4.34
N GLY A 123 -6.92 17.25 -3.99
CA GLY A 123 -7.50 18.21 -4.93
C GLY A 123 -8.32 17.58 -6.07
N MET A 124 -8.72 16.29 -5.98
CA MET A 124 -9.42 15.61 -7.07
C MET A 124 -10.78 16.20 -7.42
N PHE A 125 -11.32 17.07 -6.57
CA PHE A 125 -12.59 17.78 -6.77
C PHE A 125 -12.40 19.28 -7.01
N ASP A 126 -11.16 19.75 -7.04
CA ASP A 126 -10.84 21.15 -7.32
C ASP A 126 -10.92 21.41 -8.84
N LYS A 127 -11.11 22.66 -9.23
CA LYS A 127 -11.19 23.05 -10.65
C LYS A 127 -9.85 22.87 -11.36
N SER A 128 -8.76 23.05 -10.63
CA SER A 128 -7.38 22.85 -11.13
C SER A 128 -6.44 22.65 -9.94
N THR A 129 -5.35 21.92 -10.19
CA THR A 129 -4.26 21.72 -9.25
C THR A 129 -2.94 22.21 -9.88
N GLU A 130 -1.90 22.39 -9.07
CA GLU A 130 -0.56 22.77 -9.57
C GLU A 130 0.04 21.73 -10.53
N TYR A 131 -0.49 20.51 -10.54
CA TYR A 131 0.02 19.40 -11.37
C TYR A 131 -0.68 19.26 -12.72
N ASP A 132 -1.80 19.96 -12.95
CA ASP A 132 -2.60 19.81 -14.18
C ASP A 132 -1.85 20.28 -15.46
N GLY A 133 -0.79 21.08 -15.28
CA GLY A 133 0.08 21.52 -16.37
C GLY A 133 1.21 20.53 -16.72
N LEU A 134 1.33 19.41 -16.02
CA LEU A 134 2.32 18.38 -16.32
C LEU A 134 1.80 17.48 -17.42
N ASP A 135 2.42 17.57 -18.61
CA ASP A 135 2.07 16.73 -19.74
C ASP A 135 2.84 15.40 -19.72
N TYR A 136 2.40 14.45 -20.54
CA TYR A 136 3.03 13.14 -20.67
C TYR A 136 4.50 13.21 -21.11
N ASP A 137 4.89 14.26 -21.83
CA ASP A 137 6.25 14.47 -22.31
C ASP A 137 7.30 14.59 -21.20
N ILE A 138 6.89 14.85 -19.95
CA ILE A 138 7.79 14.84 -18.79
C ILE A 138 8.26 13.42 -18.42
N VAL A 139 7.49 12.39 -18.82
CA VAL A 139 7.82 10.99 -18.52
C VAL A 139 9.06 10.58 -19.29
N SER A 140 10.12 10.23 -18.57
CA SER A 140 11.40 9.83 -19.16
C SER A 140 12.05 10.91 -20.05
N CYS A 141 11.84 12.19 -19.73
CA CYS A 141 12.54 13.30 -20.34
C CYS A 141 14.06 13.21 -20.09
N ASP A 142 14.85 13.99 -20.81
CA ASP A 142 16.31 13.89 -20.74
C ASP A 142 16.86 14.26 -19.37
N GLU A 143 16.24 15.21 -18.67
CA GLU A 143 16.56 15.55 -17.29
C GLU A 143 16.35 14.35 -16.36
N HIS A 144 15.24 13.64 -16.47
CA HIS A 144 14.95 12.45 -15.66
C HIS A 144 15.94 11.32 -15.94
N LYS A 145 16.30 11.09 -17.23
CA LYS A 145 17.31 10.08 -17.60
C LYS A 145 18.68 10.42 -17.01
N LYS A 146 19.11 11.69 -17.12
CA LYS A 146 20.36 12.17 -16.56
C LYS A 146 20.39 12.03 -15.05
N PHE A 147 19.31 12.41 -14.36
CA PHE A 147 19.20 12.29 -12.93
C PHE A 147 19.20 10.81 -12.47
N ALA A 148 18.49 9.93 -13.18
CA ALA A 148 18.51 8.50 -12.91
C ALA A 148 19.91 7.90 -13.05
N LEU A 149 20.68 8.31 -14.08
CA LEU A 149 22.08 7.90 -14.23
C LEU A 149 22.93 8.37 -13.06
N GLU A 150 22.84 9.63 -12.68
CA GLU A 150 23.57 10.18 -11.54
C GLU A 150 23.24 9.46 -10.24
N CYS A 151 21.96 9.18 -9.98
CA CYS A 151 21.54 8.40 -8.82
C CYS A 151 22.13 6.97 -8.84
N SER A 152 22.15 6.34 -10.01
CA SER A 152 22.73 5.00 -10.16
C SER A 152 24.24 5.00 -9.88
N GLU A 153 24.97 5.96 -10.42
CA GLU A 153 26.40 6.12 -10.18
C GLU A 153 26.73 6.34 -8.69
N ARG A 154 25.95 7.22 -8.02
CA ARG A 154 26.12 7.53 -6.59
C ARG A 154 25.68 6.40 -5.66
N SER A 155 24.81 5.50 -6.12
CA SER A 155 24.32 4.38 -5.29
C SER A 155 25.30 3.21 -5.22
N MET A 156 26.27 3.13 -6.15
CA MET A 156 27.22 2.05 -6.20
C MET A 156 28.32 2.22 -5.14
N VAL A 157 28.56 1.18 -4.35
CA VAL A 157 29.60 1.14 -3.31
C VAL A 157 30.63 0.07 -3.66
N LEU A 158 31.87 0.50 -3.93
CA LEU A 158 32.97 -0.41 -4.19
C LEU A 158 33.52 -0.98 -2.86
N LEU A 159 33.04 -2.16 -2.48
CA LEU A 159 33.47 -2.81 -1.23
C LEU A 159 34.88 -3.40 -1.31
N LYS A 160 35.29 -3.88 -2.47
CA LYS A 160 36.63 -4.46 -2.71
C LYS A 160 36.97 -4.38 -4.20
N ASN A 161 38.23 -4.04 -4.49
CA ASN A 161 38.80 -4.07 -5.84
C ASN A 161 40.21 -4.66 -5.78
N ASN A 162 40.48 -5.66 -6.59
CA ASN A 162 41.79 -6.26 -6.74
C ASN A 162 42.58 -5.69 -7.92
N GLY A 163 42.21 -4.50 -8.39
CA GLY A 163 42.88 -3.80 -9.50
C GLY A 163 42.24 -4.05 -10.87
N ILE A 164 41.11 -4.77 -10.96
CA ILE A 164 40.39 -4.95 -12.22
C ILE A 164 39.58 -3.71 -12.64
N LEU A 165 39.13 -2.92 -11.67
CA LEU A 165 38.38 -1.68 -11.92
C LEU A 165 39.30 -0.45 -11.78
N PRO A 166 39.10 0.58 -12.65
CA PRO A 166 38.17 0.64 -13.78
C PRO A 166 38.54 -0.32 -14.89
N LEU A 167 37.53 -0.85 -15.61
CA LEU A 167 37.76 -1.73 -16.73
C LEU A 167 38.46 -0.97 -17.87
N ASP A 168 39.53 -1.55 -18.40
CA ASP A 168 40.24 -1.03 -19.57
C ASP A 168 39.68 -1.68 -20.83
N GLY A 169 38.87 -0.92 -21.58
CA GLY A 169 38.23 -1.40 -22.83
C GLY A 169 39.20 -1.84 -23.92
N SER A 170 40.51 -1.49 -23.83
CA SER A 170 41.52 -1.99 -24.73
C SER A 170 41.95 -3.45 -24.44
N LYS A 171 41.74 -3.89 -23.21
CA LYS A 171 42.13 -5.23 -22.75
C LYS A 171 40.98 -6.26 -22.84
N TYR A 172 39.74 -5.80 -22.76
CA TYR A 172 38.56 -6.69 -22.71
C TYR A 172 37.68 -6.47 -23.94
N LYS A 173 37.46 -7.53 -24.73
CA LYS A 173 36.61 -7.52 -25.93
C LYS A 173 35.15 -7.87 -25.61
N THR A 174 34.91 -8.45 -24.47
CA THR A 174 33.59 -8.88 -24.00
C THR A 174 33.50 -8.61 -22.50
N ILE A 175 32.39 -8.05 -22.06
CA ILE A 175 32.05 -7.78 -20.65
C ILE A 175 30.78 -8.54 -20.33
#